data_7e49d8131e4091346ab38e20d3e9f6a7
#
_entry.id   7e49d8131e4091346ab38e20d3e9f6a7
#
_cell.length_a   1.000
_cell.length_b   1.000
_cell.length_c   1.000
_cell.angle_alpha   90.00
_cell.angle_beta   90.00
_cell.angle_gamma   90.00
#
_symmetry.space_group_name_H-M   'P 1'
#
loop_
_entity.id
_entity.type
_entity.pdbx_description
1 polymer ?
#
loop_
_entity_poly.entity_id
_entity_poly.type
_entity_poly.pdbx_seq_one_letter_code
_entity_poly.pdbx_strand_id
1 'polypeptide(L)'
;MIFTDFLIVFDNLKATIKIIKLIRVRNPEEDYEKALKDIEDIIIKLKNNKDVSFLDINQKEPDLKEWSSNMTKEEFINIVNICKNYIENGDVIQVVPSQRFHKKIHTNPLNIYRALRYLNPSPYMYFLDFDNVKIIGSSPETLVKIQDDTVEIRPIAGTIKRGKTQEEDEELAKKLLSDEKEIAEHVMLVDLARNDIGAIAEPGSVYVDNMMHIEKFSHVIHIVSNVYGKKAKQHSIFEVIKHALPAGTLSGAPKVRAMQIIEELEPTKRNIYGGAVGYISLNQNIDFAIAIRTATILGNDLYVQAGAGIVADSIPEKEYLESLSKASSVMKAVSVAEASREL
;
A
#
# COMPACT_ATOMS: atom_id res chain seq x y z
N MET A 1 0.74 -14.37 9.05
CA MET A 1 1.93 -13.73 9.67
C MET A 1 3.08 -14.72 9.65
N ILE A 2 4.27 -14.30 9.23
CA ILE A 2 5.50 -15.09 9.28
C ILE A 2 6.32 -14.57 10.45
N PHE A 3 6.87 -15.48 11.27
CA PHE A 3 7.91 -15.16 12.22
C PHE A 3 9.25 -15.58 11.60
N THR A 4 10.19 -14.65 11.51
CA THR A 4 11.52 -14.92 11.01
C THR A 4 12.57 -14.66 12.10
N ASP A 5 13.52 -15.56 12.23
CA ASP A 5 14.68 -15.42 13.10
C ASP A 5 15.94 -14.98 12.33
N PHE A 6 15.84 -14.89 10.98
CA PHE A 6 16.85 -14.33 10.10
C PHE A 6 16.36 -13.08 9.40
N LEU A 7 17.20 -12.05 9.37
CA LEU A 7 16.98 -10.83 8.61
C LEU A 7 18.25 -10.42 7.86
N ILE A 8 18.13 -10.16 6.55
CA ILE A 8 19.21 -9.59 5.74
C ILE A 8 18.77 -8.17 5.35
N VAL A 9 19.54 -7.19 5.81
CA VAL A 9 19.25 -5.77 5.58
C VAL A 9 20.26 -5.20 4.60
N PHE A 10 19.76 -4.66 3.48
CA PHE A 10 20.56 -3.92 2.51
C PHE A 10 20.43 -2.43 2.83
N ASP A 11 21.49 -1.85 3.38
CA ASP A 11 21.58 -0.41 3.64
C ASP A 11 22.19 0.26 2.40
N ASN A 12 21.33 0.74 1.51
CA ASN A 12 21.77 1.35 0.24
C ASN A 12 22.50 2.67 0.44
N LEU A 13 22.23 3.39 1.53
CA LEU A 13 22.89 4.66 1.85
C LEU A 13 24.35 4.42 2.27
N LYS A 14 24.60 3.38 3.06
CA LYS A 14 25.93 3.02 3.57
C LYS A 14 26.63 1.97 2.69
N ALA A 15 25.96 1.48 1.65
CA ALA A 15 26.44 0.39 0.80
C ALA A 15 26.89 -0.85 1.62
N THR A 16 26.13 -1.23 2.63
CA THR A 16 26.43 -2.36 3.53
C THR A 16 25.28 -3.35 3.58
N ILE A 17 25.64 -4.62 3.83
CA ILE A 17 24.68 -5.69 4.11
C ILE A 17 24.85 -6.09 5.57
N LYS A 18 23.74 -6.10 6.32
CA LYS A 18 23.71 -6.58 7.69
C LYS A 18 22.93 -7.89 7.73
N ILE A 19 23.52 -8.92 8.34
CA ILE A 19 22.85 -10.19 8.57
C ILE A 19 22.59 -10.29 10.06
N ILE A 20 21.33 -10.46 10.43
CA ILE A 20 20.87 -10.49 11.81
C ILE A 20 20.24 -11.86 12.06
N LYS A 21 20.67 -12.54 13.11
CA LYS A 21 20.10 -13.78 13.61
C LYS A 21 19.50 -13.53 14.99
N LEU A 22 18.22 -13.83 15.15
CA LEU A 22 17.57 -13.84 16.45
C LEU A 22 17.72 -15.21 17.09
N ILE A 23 18.18 -15.25 18.33
CA ILE A 23 18.36 -16.50 19.07
C ILE A 23 17.64 -16.47 20.42
N ARG A 24 17.15 -17.63 20.84
CA ARG A 24 16.68 -17.82 22.21
C ARG A 24 17.84 -18.37 23.02
N VAL A 25 18.37 -17.57 23.95
CA VAL A 25 19.52 -17.95 24.77
C VAL A 25 19.08 -18.93 25.86
N ARG A 26 19.65 -20.14 25.83
CA ARG A 26 19.58 -21.18 26.89
C ARG A 26 20.97 -21.47 27.45
N ASN A 27 21.90 -21.75 26.54
CA ASN A 27 23.31 -21.93 26.81
C ASN A 27 24.10 -20.87 26.05
N PRO A 28 24.49 -19.74 26.67
CA PRO A 28 24.98 -18.56 25.95
C PRO A 28 26.12 -18.85 24.96
N GLU A 29 27.12 -19.63 25.37
CA GLU A 29 28.28 -19.95 24.53
C GLU A 29 27.90 -20.82 23.33
N GLU A 30 27.20 -21.92 23.56
CA GLU A 30 26.76 -22.83 22.50
C GLU A 30 25.78 -22.16 21.51
N ASP A 31 24.81 -21.39 22.03
CA ASP A 31 23.82 -20.71 21.22
C ASP A 31 24.47 -19.61 20.37
N TYR A 32 25.49 -18.93 20.90
CA TYR A 32 26.26 -17.92 20.17
C TYR A 32 27.08 -18.54 19.03
N GLU A 33 27.85 -19.60 19.31
CA GLU A 33 28.64 -20.33 18.30
C GLU A 33 27.77 -20.88 17.18
N LYS A 34 26.60 -21.43 17.52
CA LYS A 34 25.62 -21.88 16.53
C LYS A 34 25.10 -20.72 15.65
N ALA A 35 24.79 -19.59 16.27
CA ALA A 35 24.31 -18.42 15.52
C ALA A 35 25.38 -17.85 14.58
N LEU A 36 26.64 -17.83 14.98
CA LEU A 36 27.76 -17.44 14.12
C LEU A 36 27.86 -18.36 12.91
N LYS A 37 27.82 -19.69 13.11
CA LYS A 37 27.81 -20.64 12.00
C LYS A 37 26.65 -20.45 11.05
N ASP A 38 25.44 -20.26 11.57
CA ASP A 38 24.23 -19.97 10.76
C ASP A 38 24.42 -18.71 9.90
N ILE A 39 25.08 -17.67 10.45
CA ILE A 39 25.38 -16.42 9.71
C ILE A 39 26.43 -16.68 8.63
N GLU A 40 27.50 -17.44 8.95
CA GLU A 40 28.54 -17.80 7.98
C GLU A 40 27.96 -18.59 6.79
N ASP A 41 27.08 -19.55 7.06
CA ASP A 41 26.39 -20.32 6.02
C ASP A 41 25.57 -19.40 5.05
N ILE A 42 24.91 -18.37 5.58
CA ILE A 42 24.21 -17.37 4.76
C ILE A 42 25.20 -16.53 3.93
N ILE A 43 26.32 -16.12 4.52
CA ILE A 43 27.38 -15.38 3.80
C ILE A 43 27.93 -16.22 2.63
N ILE A 44 28.17 -17.50 2.87
CA ILE A 44 28.63 -18.43 1.84
C ILE A 44 27.60 -18.56 0.71
N LYS A 45 26.32 -18.72 1.06
CA LYS A 45 25.22 -18.77 0.07
C LYS A 45 25.15 -17.49 -0.77
N LEU A 46 25.26 -16.32 -0.14
CA LEU A 46 25.22 -15.02 -0.85
C LEU A 46 26.42 -14.85 -1.79
N LYS A 47 27.62 -15.34 -1.41
CA LYS A 47 28.83 -15.26 -2.24
C LYS A 47 28.83 -16.25 -3.40
N ASN A 48 28.26 -17.44 -3.20
CA ASN A 48 28.34 -18.55 -4.14
C ASN A 48 27.11 -18.69 -5.03
N ASN A 49 26.12 -17.82 -4.88
CA ASN A 49 24.94 -17.86 -5.74
C ASN A 49 25.31 -17.45 -7.17
N LYS A 50 25.44 -18.45 -8.08
CA LYS A 50 25.77 -18.28 -9.48
C LYS A 50 24.54 -18.22 -10.38
N ASP A 51 23.37 -18.61 -9.87
CA ASP A 51 22.13 -18.68 -10.63
C ASP A 51 21.33 -17.37 -10.49
N VAL A 52 21.96 -16.26 -10.86
CA VAL A 52 21.26 -14.97 -10.97
C VAL A 52 20.73 -14.85 -12.38
N SER A 53 19.45 -15.14 -12.58
CA SER A 53 18.78 -14.80 -13.84
C SER A 53 18.55 -13.29 -13.90
N PHE A 54 18.89 -12.69 -15.01
CA PHE A 54 18.54 -11.31 -15.32
C PHE A 54 17.23 -11.28 -16.10
N LEU A 55 16.43 -10.24 -15.89
CA LEU A 55 15.22 -10.02 -16.66
C LEU A 55 15.52 -8.97 -17.74
N ASP A 56 15.48 -9.37 -18.98
CA ASP A 56 15.53 -8.44 -20.11
C ASP A 56 14.14 -7.82 -20.29
N ILE A 57 13.99 -6.59 -19.80
CA ILE A 57 12.69 -5.93 -19.70
C ILE A 57 12.21 -5.44 -21.07
N ASN A 58 11.19 -6.11 -21.61
CA ASN A 58 10.47 -5.67 -22.79
C ASN A 58 9.21 -4.91 -22.40
N GLN A 59 9.15 -3.62 -22.73
CA GLN A 59 7.96 -2.81 -22.47
C GLN A 59 6.78 -3.29 -23.31
N LYS A 60 5.68 -3.62 -22.64
CA LYS A 60 4.41 -4.02 -23.24
C LYS A 60 3.26 -3.38 -22.47
N GLU A 61 2.36 -2.75 -23.20
CA GLU A 61 1.12 -2.25 -22.60
C GLU A 61 0.17 -3.42 -22.30
N PRO A 62 -0.64 -3.34 -21.22
CA PRO A 62 -1.59 -4.38 -20.89
C PRO A 62 -2.71 -4.44 -21.92
N ASP A 63 -3.03 -5.62 -22.41
CA ASP A 63 -4.27 -5.86 -23.14
C ASP A 63 -5.40 -6.14 -22.11
N LEU A 64 -6.29 -5.17 -21.95
CA LEU A 64 -7.40 -5.29 -21.01
C LEU A 64 -8.36 -6.44 -21.33
N LYS A 65 -8.37 -6.94 -22.58
CA LYS A 65 -9.17 -8.10 -22.97
C LYS A 65 -8.70 -9.42 -22.32
N GLU A 66 -7.44 -9.47 -21.88
CA GLU A 66 -6.90 -10.62 -21.15
C GLU A 66 -7.31 -10.65 -19.67
N TRP A 67 -7.96 -9.58 -19.18
CA TRP A 67 -8.38 -9.42 -17.80
C TRP A 67 -9.90 -9.55 -17.69
N SER A 68 -10.36 -10.36 -16.77
CA SER A 68 -11.76 -10.36 -16.34
C SER A 68 -11.94 -9.50 -15.10
N SER A 69 -13.10 -8.86 -14.96
CA SER A 69 -13.50 -8.17 -13.74
C SER A 69 -14.61 -8.95 -13.02
N ASN A 70 -14.71 -8.79 -11.70
CA ASN A 70 -15.80 -9.36 -10.90
C ASN A 70 -17.14 -8.62 -11.08
N MET A 71 -17.15 -7.53 -11.86
CA MET A 71 -18.35 -6.78 -12.26
C MET A 71 -18.13 -6.11 -13.61
N THR A 72 -19.21 -5.78 -14.30
CA THR A 72 -19.20 -5.00 -15.54
C THR A 72 -19.00 -3.51 -15.27
N LYS A 73 -18.72 -2.74 -16.32
CA LYS A 73 -18.65 -1.28 -16.24
C LYS A 73 -19.98 -0.69 -15.75
N GLU A 74 -21.09 -1.18 -16.28
CA GLU A 74 -22.43 -0.73 -15.96
C GLU A 74 -22.78 -0.99 -14.49
N GLU A 75 -22.40 -2.15 -13.96
CA GLU A 75 -22.56 -2.50 -12.54
C GLU A 75 -21.73 -1.59 -11.64
N PHE A 76 -20.47 -1.30 -11.98
CA PHE A 76 -19.65 -0.36 -11.21
C PHE A 76 -20.24 1.05 -11.22
N ILE A 77 -20.69 1.56 -12.38
CA ILE A 77 -21.37 2.85 -12.51
C ILE A 77 -22.64 2.90 -11.64
N ASN A 78 -23.41 1.81 -11.62
CA ASN A 78 -24.59 1.71 -10.76
C ASN A 78 -24.22 1.76 -9.27
N ILE A 79 -23.16 1.07 -8.85
CA ILE A 79 -22.63 1.13 -7.48
C ILE A 79 -22.26 2.59 -7.13
N VAL A 80 -21.59 3.31 -8.01
CA VAL A 80 -21.25 4.73 -7.79
C VAL A 80 -22.51 5.57 -7.58
N ASN A 81 -23.56 5.38 -8.38
CA ASN A 81 -24.83 6.10 -8.22
C ASN A 81 -25.52 5.76 -6.88
N ILE A 82 -25.49 4.49 -6.46
CA ILE A 82 -26.03 4.10 -5.15
C ILE A 82 -25.21 4.75 -4.02
N CYS A 83 -23.90 4.78 -4.13
CA CYS A 83 -23.03 5.48 -3.17
C CYS A 83 -23.37 6.98 -3.06
N LYS A 84 -23.61 7.64 -4.19
CA LYS A 84 -24.04 9.05 -4.20
C LYS A 84 -25.38 9.25 -3.49
N ASN A 85 -26.34 8.35 -3.67
CA ASN A 85 -27.61 8.42 -2.93
C ASN A 85 -27.39 8.29 -1.41
N TYR A 86 -26.49 7.42 -0.94
CA TYR A 86 -26.12 7.34 0.48
C TYR A 86 -25.52 8.66 0.99
N ILE A 87 -24.69 9.32 0.16
CA ILE A 87 -24.08 10.61 0.49
C ILE A 87 -25.15 11.71 0.57
N GLU A 88 -26.04 11.79 -0.42
CA GLU A 88 -27.16 12.75 -0.46
C GLU A 88 -28.13 12.58 0.72
N ASN A 89 -28.34 11.35 1.19
CA ASN A 89 -29.14 11.03 2.37
C ASN A 89 -28.41 11.31 3.70
N GLY A 90 -27.11 11.67 3.66
CA GLY A 90 -26.33 11.98 4.86
C GLY A 90 -25.79 10.76 5.61
N ASP A 91 -25.82 9.57 5.02
CA ASP A 91 -25.25 8.35 5.62
C ASP A 91 -23.73 8.41 5.73
N VAL A 92 -23.06 8.93 4.68
CA VAL A 92 -21.61 9.07 4.60
C VAL A 92 -21.23 10.35 3.85
N ILE A 93 -20.03 10.85 4.07
CA ILE A 93 -19.43 11.97 3.33
C ILE A 93 -18.65 11.41 2.13
N GLN A 94 -17.98 10.27 2.33
CA GLN A 94 -17.21 9.56 1.30
C GLN A 94 -17.34 8.06 1.50
N VAL A 95 -17.38 7.31 0.42
CA VAL A 95 -17.28 5.84 0.42
C VAL A 95 -16.42 5.38 -0.76
N VAL A 96 -15.63 4.32 -0.56
CA VAL A 96 -14.62 3.86 -1.54
C VAL A 96 -14.97 2.44 -2.03
N PRO A 97 -15.91 2.28 -2.98
CA PRO A 97 -16.17 1.00 -3.62
C PRO A 97 -15.00 0.58 -4.52
N SER A 98 -14.84 -0.72 -4.72
CA SER A 98 -13.77 -1.28 -5.53
C SER A 98 -14.23 -2.41 -6.44
N GLN A 99 -13.45 -2.68 -7.49
CA GLN A 99 -13.60 -3.83 -8.36
C GLN A 99 -12.32 -4.66 -8.40
N ARG A 100 -12.46 -5.96 -8.66
CA ARG A 100 -11.35 -6.90 -8.69
C ARG A 100 -11.15 -7.49 -10.07
N PHE A 101 -9.93 -7.38 -10.57
CA PHE A 101 -9.50 -7.92 -11.84
C PHE A 101 -8.77 -9.24 -11.65
N HIS A 102 -8.91 -10.13 -12.60
CA HIS A 102 -8.30 -11.45 -12.61
C HIS A 102 -7.69 -11.77 -13.97
N LYS A 103 -6.54 -12.41 -13.93
CA LYS A 103 -5.86 -12.99 -15.09
C LYS A 103 -5.09 -14.24 -14.69
N LYS A 104 -5.02 -15.24 -15.57
CA LYS A 104 -4.04 -16.33 -15.44
C LYS A 104 -2.69 -15.89 -15.94
N ILE A 105 -1.65 -16.14 -15.16
CA ILE A 105 -0.27 -15.79 -15.48
C ILE A 105 0.55 -17.03 -15.85
N HIS A 106 1.56 -16.81 -16.71
CA HIS A 106 2.47 -17.85 -17.19
C HIS A 106 3.95 -17.49 -16.93
N THR A 107 4.21 -16.50 -16.10
CA THR A 107 5.56 -16.04 -15.74
C THR A 107 5.85 -16.30 -14.26
N ASN A 108 7.12 -16.31 -13.91
CA ASN A 108 7.54 -16.38 -12.52
C ASN A 108 7.05 -15.14 -11.75
N PRO A 109 6.36 -15.29 -10.61
CA PRO A 109 5.89 -14.17 -9.80
C PRO A 109 6.98 -13.16 -9.42
N LEU A 110 8.22 -13.60 -9.22
CA LEU A 110 9.33 -12.70 -8.92
C LEU A 110 9.62 -11.74 -10.07
N ASN A 111 9.39 -12.15 -11.33
CA ASN A 111 9.55 -11.27 -12.49
C ASN A 111 8.51 -10.18 -12.54
N ILE A 112 7.28 -10.45 -12.05
CA ILE A 112 6.25 -9.42 -11.87
C ILE A 112 6.71 -8.38 -10.85
N TYR A 113 7.31 -8.81 -9.73
CA TYR A 113 7.89 -7.90 -8.75
C TYR A 113 9.04 -7.06 -9.36
N ARG A 114 9.94 -7.68 -10.13
CA ARG A 114 11.04 -6.99 -10.80
C ARG A 114 10.52 -5.93 -11.79
N ALA A 115 9.52 -6.30 -12.60
CA ALA A 115 8.86 -5.38 -13.53
C ALA A 115 8.16 -4.24 -12.77
N LEU A 116 7.42 -4.54 -11.70
CA LEU A 116 6.74 -3.54 -10.88
C LEU A 116 7.71 -2.55 -10.24
N ARG A 117 8.84 -3.06 -9.71
CA ARG A 117 9.91 -2.24 -9.13
C ARG A 117 10.54 -1.29 -10.16
N TYR A 118 10.67 -1.73 -11.40
CA TYR A 118 11.20 -0.91 -12.49
C TYR A 118 10.19 0.15 -12.95
N LEU A 119 8.92 -0.24 -13.13
CA LEU A 119 7.89 0.63 -13.70
C LEU A 119 7.30 1.62 -12.71
N ASN A 120 7.12 1.21 -11.46
CA ASN A 120 6.38 1.97 -10.45
C ASN A 120 6.99 1.80 -9.05
N PRO A 121 8.23 2.30 -8.83
CA PRO A 121 8.85 2.26 -7.50
C PRO A 121 8.03 3.10 -6.51
N SER A 122 7.84 2.56 -5.31
CA SER A 122 7.07 3.17 -4.22
C SER A 122 7.79 2.97 -2.89
N PRO A 123 7.45 3.74 -1.84
CA PRO A 123 8.09 3.61 -0.53
C PRO A 123 7.99 2.21 0.07
N TYR A 124 6.89 1.50 -0.20
CA TYR A 124 6.66 0.14 0.29
C TYR A 124 6.57 -0.82 -0.89
N MET A 125 7.69 -1.48 -1.16
CA MET A 125 7.75 -2.54 -2.15
C MET A 125 7.94 -3.88 -1.46
N TYR A 126 7.13 -4.87 -1.80
CA TYR A 126 7.16 -6.17 -1.16
C TYR A 126 6.87 -7.32 -2.11
N PHE A 127 7.53 -8.43 -1.83
CA PHE A 127 7.28 -9.75 -2.40
C PHE A 127 7.20 -10.73 -1.23
N LEU A 128 6.01 -11.21 -0.93
CA LEU A 128 5.75 -12.16 0.15
C LEU A 128 5.38 -13.51 -0.45
N ASP A 129 6.12 -14.52 -0.08
CA ASP A 129 5.87 -15.90 -0.49
C ASP A 129 5.37 -16.72 0.70
N PHE A 130 4.11 -17.12 0.65
CA PHE A 130 3.44 -17.97 1.62
C PHE A 130 3.12 -19.34 1.02
N ASP A 131 4.05 -19.91 0.26
CA ASP A 131 3.91 -21.15 -0.49
C ASP A 131 2.76 -21.10 -1.52
N ASN A 132 1.53 -21.27 -1.07
CA ASN A 132 0.35 -21.29 -1.94
C ASN A 132 -0.15 -19.89 -2.33
N VAL A 133 0.25 -18.87 -1.61
CA VAL A 133 -0.17 -17.48 -1.85
C VAL A 133 1.05 -16.59 -1.98
N LYS A 134 1.16 -15.86 -3.09
CA LYS A 134 2.19 -14.83 -3.25
C LYS A 134 1.53 -13.45 -3.29
N ILE A 135 2.13 -12.49 -2.60
CA ILE A 135 1.64 -11.12 -2.53
C ILE A 135 2.75 -10.20 -3.02
N ILE A 136 2.46 -9.44 -4.07
CA ILE A 136 3.40 -8.55 -4.73
C ILE A 136 2.82 -7.16 -4.74
N GLY A 137 3.51 -6.20 -4.15
CA GLY A 137 2.97 -4.86 -4.06
C GLY A 137 3.99 -3.74 -4.20
N SER A 138 3.46 -2.59 -4.60
CA SER A 138 4.14 -1.30 -4.68
C SER A 138 3.24 -0.23 -4.08
N SER A 139 3.09 -0.28 -2.74
CA SER A 139 2.19 0.62 -2.03
C SER A 139 2.84 1.99 -1.82
N PRO A 140 2.16 3.07 -2.16
CA PRO A 140 2.66 4.42 -1.91
C PRO A 140 2.30 4.93 -0.51
N GLU A 141 1.43 4.23 0.24
CA GLU A 141 0.74 4.81 1.39
C GLU A 141 0.98 4.02 2.67
N THR A 142 1.42 4.75 3.70
CA THR A 142 1.56 4.23 5.06
C THR A 142 0.18 4.02 5.67
N LEU A 143 -0.07 2.83 6.23
CA LEU A 143 -1.24 2.60 7.06
C LEU A 143 -1.04 3.19 8.45
N VAL A 144 0.00 2.73 9.15
CA VAL A 144 0.40 3.19 10.47
C VAL A 144 1.84 2.80 10.77
N LYS A 145 2.56 3.68 11.42
CA LYS A 145 3.92 3.43 11.90
C LYS A 145 3.98 3.73 13.40
N ILE A 146 4.73 2.92 14.14
CA ILE A 146 5.12 3.21 15.52
C ILE A 146 6.64 3.17 15.61
N GLN A 147 7.18 4.25 16.13
CA GLN A 147 8.59 4.33 16.46
C GLN A 147 8.74 4.94 17.85
N ASP A 148 9.32 4.18 18.79
CA ASP A 148 9.58 4.63 20.16
C ASP A 148 8.32 5.23 20.85
N ASP A 149 7.19 4.51 20.79
CA ASP A 149 5.86 4.89 21.27
C ASP A 149 5.18 6.05 20.50
N THR A 150 5.82 6.65 19.51
CA THR A 150 5.19 7.64 18.63
C THR A 150 4.45 6.92 17.50
N VAL A 151 3.14 7.14 17.43
CA VAL A 151 2.28 6.65 16.33
C VAL A 151 2.23 7.71 15.25
N GLU A 152 2.38 7.31 14.01
CA GLU A 152 2.31 8.15 12.83
C GLU A 152 1.29 7.57 11.83
N ILE A 153 0.39 8.42 11.35
CA ILE A 153 -0.41 8.19 10.13
C ILE A 153 -0.13 9.36 9.19
N ARG A 154 -0.03 9.03 7.90
CA ARG A 154 0.40 9.98 6.91
C ARG A 154 -0.63 10.11 5.79
N PRO A 155 -1.66 10.98 5.96
CA PRO A 155 -2.63 11.27 4.92
C PRO A 155 -1.97 11.81 3.66
N ILE A 156 -2.31 11.22 2.52
CA ILE A 156 -1.89 11.63 1.19
C ILE A 156 -3.16 11.83 0.37
N ALA A 157 -3.38 13.03 -0.12
CA ALA A 157 -4.49 13.37 -1.00
C ALA A 157 -4.05 14.36 -2.07
N GLY A 158 -4.94 14.67 -3.00
CA GLY A 158 -4.61 15.52 -4.11
C GLY A 158 -3.56 14.89 -5.02
N THR A 159 -3.86 14.75 -6.28
CA THR A 159 -2.91 14.14 -7.22
C THR A 159 -2.86 14.93 -8.51
N ILE A 160 -1.67 15.43 -8.85
CA ILE A 160 -1.43 16.03 -10.16
C ILE A 160 -0.19 15.39 -10.79
N LYS A 161 -0.24 15.18 -12.10
CA LYS A 161 0.93 14.64 -12.84
C LYS A 161 2.09 15.63 -12.78
N ARG A 162 3.32 15.09 -12.77
CA ARG A 162 4.56 15.88 -12.85
C ARG A 162 4.60 16.68 -14.16
N GLY A 163 5.12 17.89 -14.07
CA GLY A 163 5.54 18.67 -15.23
C GLY A 163 6.79 18.09 -15.91
N LYS A 164 7.20 18.71 -16.98
CA LYS A 164 8.43 18.34 -17.71
C LYS A 164 9.66 19.04 -17.14
N THR A 165 9.48 20.17 -16.44
CA THR A 165 10.52 20.97 -15.81
C THR A 165 10.22 21.20 -14.33
N GLN A 166 11.19 21.69 -13.59
CA GLN A 166 11.03 22.04 -12.18
C GLN A 166 10.05 23.21 -12.01
N GLU A 167 10.08 24.18 -12.91
CA GLU A 167 9.21 25.36 -12.91
C GLU A 167 7.75 24.94 -13.11
N GLU A 168 7.47 24.03 -14.08
CA GLU A 168 6.14 23.46 -14.28
C GLU A 168 5.65 22.71 -13.03
N ASP A 169 6.53 21.97 -12.36
CA ASP A 169 6.17 21.27 -11.11
C ASP A 169 5.79 22.25 -10.00
N GLU A 170 6.47 23.42 -9.90
CA GLU A 170 6.15 24.43 -8.90
C GLU A 170 4.81 25.11 -9.19
N GLU A 171 4.48 25.36 -10.45
CA GLU A 171 3.17 25.89 -10.85
C GLU A 171 2.05 24.88 -10.58
N LEU A 172 2.27 23.59 -10.91
CA LEU A 172 1.32 22.54 -10.64
C LEU A 172 1.09 22.33 -9.13
N ALA A 173 2.16 22.44 -8.33
CA ALA A 173 2.07 22.38 -6.87
C ALA A 173 1.23 23.54 -6.30
N LYS A 174 1.45 24.76 -6.79
CA LYS A 174 0.64 25.94 -6.40
C LYS A 174 -0.82 25.76 -6.80
N LYS A 175 -1.08 25.25 -8.01
CA LYS A 175 -2.43 24.96 -8.48
C LYS A 175 -3.12 23.94 -7.58
N LEU A 176 -2.42 22.86 -7.20
CA LEU A 176 -2.94 21.82 -6.31
C LEU A 176 -3.30 22.38 -4.93
N LEU A 177 -2.44 23.23 -4.35
CA LEU A 177 -2.67 23.90 -3.07
C LEU A 177 -3.71 25.05 -3.13
N SER A 178 -4.21 25.42 -4.29
CA SER A 178 -5.30 26.39 -4.47
C SER A 178 -6.63 25.74 -4.87
N ASP A 179 -6.65 24.42 -5.07
CA ASP A 179 -7.87 23.68 -5.40
C ASP A 179 -8.68 23.39 -4.13
N GLU A 180 -9.80 24.10 -3.96
CA GLU A 180 -10.65 23.98 -2.76
C GLU A 180 -11.16 22.54 -2.52
N LYS A 181 -11.42 21.78 -3.60
CA LYS A 181 -11.88 20.40 -3.50
C LYS A 181 -10.78 19.49 -2.97
N GLU A 182 -9.57 19.58 -3.52
CA GLU A 182 -8.41 18.78 -3.09
C GLU A 182 -8.02 19.10 -1.64
N ILE A 183 -8.10 20.40 -1.26
CA ILE A 183 -7.88 20.85 0.13
C ILE A 183 -8.94 20.25 1.07
N ALA A 184 -10.23 20.32 0.71
CA ALA A 184 -11.30 19.79 1.54
C ALA A 184 -11.19 18.28 1.74
N GLU A 185 -10.86 17.53 0.68
CA GLU A 185 -10.58 16.11 0.77
C GLU A 185 -9.39 15.82 1.69
N HIS A 186 -8.31 16.58 1.55
CA HIS A 186 -7.12 16.41 2.39
C HIS A 186 -7.41 16.69 3.87
N VAL A 187 -8.14 17.76 4.19
CA VAL A 187 -8.57 18.07 5.57
C VAL A 187 -9.40 16.92 6.16
N MET A 188 -10.32 16.36 5.39
CA MET A 188 -11.12 15.23 5.83
C MET A 188 -10.25 14.01 6.16
N LEU A 189 -9.22 13.70 5.35
CA LEU A 189 -8.30 12.60 5.62
C LEU A 189 -7.40 12.86 6.83
N VAL A 190 -6.98 14.11 7.04
CA VAL A 190 -6.24 14.52 8.25
C VAL A 190 -7.10 14.34 9.51
N ASP A 191 -8.36 14.75 9.47
CA ASP A 191 -9.28 14.57 10.60
C ASP A 191 -9.55 13.10 10.88
N LEU A 192 -9.68 12.27 9.85
CA LEU A 192 -9.82 10.83 10.00
C LEU A 192 -8.58 10.20 10.65
N ALA A 193 -7.38 10.60 10.24
CA ALA A 193 -6.12 10.15 10.85
C ALA A 193 -6.00 10.62 12.31
N ARG A 194 -6.44 11.85 12.62
CA ARG A 194 -6.50 12.35 14.00
C ARG A 194 -7.45 11.54 14.87
N ASN A 195 -8.60 11.13 14.34
CA ASN A 195 -9.55 10.27 15.03
C ASN A 195 -8.97 8.87 15.26
N ASP A 196 -8.34 8.26 14.27
CA ASP A 196 -7.75 6.93 14.36
C ASP A 196 -6.61 6.91 15.42
N ILE A 197 -5.73 7.91 15.41
CA ILE A 197 -4.68 8.05 16.43
C ILE A 197 -5.27 8.42 17.79
N GLY A 198 -6.25 9.31 17.84
CA GLY A 198 -6.88 9.76 19.08
C GLY A 198 -7.50 8.65 19.91
N ALA A 199 -7.96 7.57 19.26
CA ALA A 199 -8.52 6.40 19.91
C ALA A 199 -7.48 5.59 20.71
N ILE A 200 -6.18 5.72 20.40
CA ILE A 200 -5.09 4.90 20.99
C ILE A 200 -3.96 5.72 21.61
N ALA A 201 -4.00 7.03 21.46
CA ALA A 201 -2.96 7.93 21.96
C ALA A 201 -3.25 8.43 23.39
N GLU A 202 -2.20 8.89 24.06
CA GLU A 202 -2.36 9.63 25.33
C GLU A 202 -3.18 10.91 25.10
N PRO A 203 -4.14 11.26 25.97
CA PRO A 203 -4.93 12.48 25.82
C PRO A 203 -4.04 13.74 25.66
N GLY A 204 -4.38 14.56 24.66
CA GLY A 204 -3.64 15.80 24.35
C GLY A 204 -2.33 15.61 23.61
N SER A 205 -1.94 14.38 23.25
CA SER A 205 -0.69 14.11 22.54
C SER A 205 -0.83 14.12 21.01
N VAL A 206 -2.06 14.16 20.48
CA VAL A 206 -2.29 14.16 19.02
C VAL A 206 -2.01 15.54 18.45
N TYR A 207 -1.14 15.59 17.44
CA TYR A 207 -0.83 16.83 16.71
C TYR A 207 -0.59 16.55 15.23
N VAL A 208 -0.72 17.58 14.41
CA VAL A 208 -0.41 17.56 12.98
C VAL A 208 0.87 18.35 12.77
N ASP A 209 1.84 17.73 12.11
CA ASP A 209 3.07 18.36 11.69
C ASP A 209 3.10 18.47 10.16
N ASN A 210 3.74 19.56 9.66
CA ASN A 210 3.85 19.81 8.22
C ASN A 210 2.51 19.66 7.47
N MET A 211 1.48 20.37 7.95
CA MET A 211 0.16 20.31 7.32
C MET A 211 0.19 20.80 5.89
N MET A 212 -0.34 20.01 4.95
CA MET A 212 -0.48 20.34 3.53
C MET A 212 0.82 20.68 2.81
N HIS A 213 1.91 19.97 3.10
CA HIS A 213 3.13 20.14 2.32
C HIS A 213 3.09 19.34 1.01
N ILE A 214 3.87 19.79 0.04
CA ILE A 214 3.98 19.16 -1.27
C ILE A 214 5.07 18.10 -1.26
N GLU A 215 4.75 16.91 -1.73
CA GLU A 215 5.73 15.88 -2.06
C GLU A 215 5.69 15.49 -3.53
N LYS A 216 6.89 15.41 -4.11
CA LYS A 216 7.09 15.04 -5.50
C LYS A 216 7.52 13.59 -5.59
N PHE A 217 6.66 12.73 -6.15
CA PHE A 217 6.95 11.33 -6.46
C PHE A 217 7.43 11.19 -7.90
N SER A 218 7.75 9.99 -8.34
CA SER A 218 8.31 9.75 -9.69
C SER A 218 7.44 10.31 -10.82
N HIS A 219 6.11 10.20 -10.71
CA HIS A 219 5.18 10.55 -11.78
C HIS A 219 4.09 11.54 -11.38
N VAL A 220 3.97 11.82 -10.08
CA VAL A 220 2.88 12.63 -9.52
C VAL A 220 3.39 13.53 -8.39
N ILE A 221 2.60 14.57 -8.10
CA ILE A 221 2.77 15.48 -6.96
C ILE A 221 1.54 15.28 -6.08
N HIS A 222 1.75 15.19 -4.75
CA HIS A 222 0.70 15.03 -3.76
C HIS A 222 0.75 16.11 -2.69
N ILE A 223 -0.40 16.35 -2.06
CA ILE A 223 -0.50 17.05 -0.78
C ILE A 223 -0.36 16.00 0.33
N VAL A 224 0.53 16.23 1.27
CA VAL A 224 0.84 15.32 2.37
C VAL A 224 0.77 16.08 3.70
N SER A 225 0.29 15.39 4.74
CA SER A 225 0.40 15.84 6.13
C SER A 225 0.85 14.70 7.01
N ASN A 226 1.46 15.01 8.14
CA ASN A 226 1.86 14.01 9.11
C ASN A 226 1.04 14.19 10.39
N VAL A 227 0.36 13.16 10.82
CA VAL A 227 -0.40 13.14 12.07
C VAL A 227 0.31 12.21 13.06
N TYR A 228 0.62 12.74 14.21
CA TYR A 228 1.34 12.03 15.27
C TYR A 228 0.52 11.96 16.55
N GLY A 229 0.82 10.95 17.37
CA GLY A 229 0.34 10.86 18.74
C GLY A 229 1.22 9.91 19.53
N LYS A 230 1.29 10.09 20.84
CA LYS A 230 2.00 9.18 21.72
C LYS A 230 1.08 8.03 22.11
N LYS A 231 1.47 6.80 21.80
CA LYS A 231 0.71 5.60 22.13
C LYS A 231 0.48 5.51 23.63
N ALA A 232 -0.78 5.39 24.06
CA ALA A 232 -1.11 5.21 25.45
C ALA A 232 -0.67 3.82 25.93
N LYS A 233 -0.13 3.75 27.17
CA LYS A 233 0.49 2.52 27.71
C LYS A 233 -0.45 1.33 27.80
N GLN A 234 -1.76 1.55 27.97
CA GLN A 234 -2.79 0.52 28.03
C GLN A 234 -3.05 -0.15 26.66
N HIS A 235 -2.68 0.48 25.55
CA HIS A 235 -2.91 -0.06 24.22
C HIS A 235 -1.71 -0.87 23.72
N SER A 236 -2.01 -2.08 23.27
CA SER A 236 -1.04 -2.92 22.58
C SER A 236 -0.82 -2.44 21.14
N ILE A 237 0.29 -2.84 20.51
CA ILE A 237 0.54 -2.58 19.09
C ILE A 237 -0.55 -3.18 18.19
N PHE A 238 -1.17 -4.28 18.59
CA PHE A 238 -2.26 -4.90 17.82
C PHE A 238 -3.54 -4.07 17.87
N GLU A 239 -3.81 -3.38 18.97
CA GLU A 239 -4.94 -2.42 19.06
C GLU A 239 -4.68 -1.22 18.15
N VAL A 240 -3.44 -0.72 18.06
CA VAL A 240 -3.09 0.34 17.10
C VAL A 240 -3.38 -0.08 15.67
N ILE A 241 -2.93 -1.27 15.28
CA ILE A 241 -3.20 -1.82 13.93
C ILE A 241 -4.70 -1.97 13.70
N LYS A 242 -5.45 -2.47 14.69
CA LYS A 242 -6.91 -2.64 14.62
C LYS A 242 -7.65 -1.32 14.39
N HIS A 243 -7.25 -0.25 15.06
CA HIS A 243 -7.87 1.07 14.89
C HIS A 243 -7.50 1.74 13.56
N ALA A 244 -6.28 1.51 13.06
CA ALA A 244 -5.86 1.98 11.75
C ALA A 244 -6.55 1.24 10.59
N LEU A 245 -7.03 0.01 10.80
CA LEU A 245 -7.69 -0.81 9.78
C LEU A 245 -9.22 -0.69 9.81
N PRO A 246 -9.85 -0.65 8.61
CA PRO A 246 -9.26 -0.32 7.33
C PRO A 246 -8.87 1.17 7.26
N ALA A 247 -7.91 1.50 6.39
CA ALA A 247 -7.57 2.88 6.12
C ALA A 247 -8.79 3.66 5.61
N GLY A 248 -8.92 4.93 6.02
CA GLY A 248 -10.02 5.78 5.59
C GLY A 248 -10.03 6.04 4.09
N THR A 249 -8.86 6.13 3.47
CA THR A 249 -8.68 6.25 2.03
C THR A 249 -9.20 5.05 1.23
N LEU A 250 -9.49 3.92 1.90
CA LEU A 250 -10.05 2.72 1.27
C LEU A 250 -11.43 2.32 1.81
N SER A 251 -11.92 2.99 2.83
CA SER A 251 -13.26 2.77 3.39
C SER A 251 -14.17 3.96 3.15
N GLY A 252 -13.91 5.06 3.80
CA GLY A 252 -14.69 6.30 3.73
C GLY A 252 -14.95 6.90 5.10
N ALA A 253 -15.80 7.91 5.14
CA ALA A 253 -16.14 8.67 6.34
C ALA A 253 -17.67 8.88 6.44
N PRO A 254 -18.31 8.56 7.58
CA PRO A 254 -17.80 7.84 8.75
C PRO A 254 -17.43 6.38 8.46
N LYS A 255 -16.29 5.92 9.01
CA LYS A 255 -15.63 4.64 8.67
C LYS A 255 -16.57 3.42 8.76
N VAL A 256 -17.29 3.26 9.86
CA VAL A 256 -18.14 2.07 10.10
C VAL A 256 -19.29 2.02 9.08
N ARG A 257 -19.95 3.15 8.83
CA ARG A 257 -21.06 3.20 7.87
C ARG A 257 -20.57 2.95 6.44
N ALA A 258 -19.43 3.54 6.06
CA ALA A 258 -18.81 3.28 4.77
C ALA A 258 -18.48 1.80 4.56
N MET A 259 -17.95 1.12 5.60
CA MET A 259 -17.69 -0.33 5.54
C MET A 259 -18.97 -1.16 5.35
N GLN A 260 -20.08 -0.78 5.98
CA GLN A 260 -21.38 -1.46 5.79
C GLN A 260 -21.86 -1.32 4.36
N ILE A 261 -21.79 -0.12 3.79
CA ILE A 261 -22.18 0.14 2.40
C ILE A 261 -21.30 -0.66 1.42
N ILE A 262 -19.99 -0.71 1.66
CA ILE A 262 -19.05 -1.49 0.85
C ILE A 262 -19.41 -3.00 0.90
N GLU A 263 -19.69 -3.52 2.08
CA GLU A 263 -20.06 -4.94 2.26
C GLU A 263 -21.37 -5.29 1.55
N GLU A 264 -22.30 -4.34 1.48
CA GLU A 264 -23.59 -4.48 0.80
C GLU A 264 -23.43 -4.46 -0.73
N LEU A 265 -22.54 -3.61 -1.26
CA LEU A 265 -22.46 -3.32 -2.69
C LEU A 265 -21.40 -4.14 -3.44
N GLU A 266 -20.30 -4.54 -2.80
CA GLU A 266 -19.26 -5.32 -3.45
C GLU A 266 -19.65 -6.79 -3.58
N PRO A 267 -19.61 -7.40 -4.79
CA PRO A 267 -20.03 -8.78 -4.98
C PRO A 267 -19.07 -9.81 -4.39
N THR A 268 -17.86 -9.38 -4.00
CA THR A 268 -16.82 -10.27 -3.49
C THR A 268 -16.05 -9.64 -2.33
N LYS A 269 -15.67 -10.44 -1.34
CA LYS A 269 -14.84 -10.02 -0.22
C LYS A 269 -13.48 -9.46 -0.68
N ARG A 270 -13.00 -8.40 -0.03
CA ARG A 270 -11.75 -7.71 -0.37
C ARG A 270 -10.49 -8.54 -0.13
N ASN A 271 -10.52 -9.45 0.84
CA ASN A 271 -9.37 -10.28 1.27
C ASN A 271 -8.13 -9.40 1.58
N ILE A 272 -7.08 -9.51 0.76
CA ILE A 272 -5.82 -8.76 0.95
C ILE A 272 -5.96 -7.27 0.67
N TYR A 273 -6.83 -6.88 -0.28
CA TYR A 273 -7.01 -5.49 -0.69
C TYR A 273 -7.47 -4.61 0.48
N GLY A 274 -6.78 -3.51 0.70
CA GLY A 274 -7.05 -2.58 1.80
C GLY A 274 -6.60 -3.09 3.18
N GLY A 275 -5.94 -4.25 3.25
CA GLY A 275 -5.31 -4.77 4.45
C GLY A 275 -3.98 -4.09 4.77
N ALA A 276 -3.22 -4.68 5.70
CA ALA A 276 -1.93 -4.19 6.16
C ALA A 276 -0.80 -5.12 5.73
N VAL A 277 0.25 -4.56 5.14
CA VAL A 277 1.50 -5.26 4.84
C VAL A 277 2.66 -4.53 5.48
N GLY A 278 3.46 -5.22 6.28
CA GLY A 278 4.57 -4.60 6.98
C GLY A 278 5.23 -5.54 7.97
N TYR A 279 5.89 -4.99 8.97
CA TYR A 279 6.57 -5.77 9.99
C TYR A 279 6.30 -5.27 11.42
N ILE A 280 6.46 -6.17 12.36
CA ILE A 280 6.48 -5.92 13.79
C ILE A 280 7.85 -6.34 14.29
N SER A 281 8.57 -5.41 14.90
CA SER A 281 9.87 -5.70 15.50
C SER A 281 9.77 -6.05 16.99
N LEU A 282 10.79 -6.70 17.53
CA LEU A 282 10.80 -7.16 18.92
C LEU A 282 10.76 -6.01 19.94
N ASN A 283 11.22 -4.82 19.57
CA ASN A 283 11.10 -3.62 20.40
C ASN A 283 9.75 -2.92 20.29
N GLN A 284 8.74 -3.60 19.68
CA GLN A 284 7.37 -3.12 19.47
C GLN A 284 7.24 -1.96 18.46
N ASN A 285 8.29 -1.61 17.73
CA ASN A 285 8.15 -0.74 16.57
C ASN A 285 7.44 -1.48 15.45
N ILE A 286 6.58 -0.78 14.73
CA ILE A 286 5.86 -1.31 13.57
C ILE A 286 5.95 -0.34 12.40
N ASP A 287 5.89 -0.89 11.19
CA ASP A 287 5.79 -0.11 9.97
C ASP A 287 4.92 -0.89 8.98
N PHE A 288 3.71 -0.37 8.72
CA PHE A 288 2.72 -1.00 7.86
C PHE A 288 2.28 -0.07 6.73
N ALA A 289 2.29 -0.61 5.52
CA ALA A 289 1.64 -0.02 4.35
C ALA A 289 0.22 -0.55 4.20
N ILE A 290 -0.61 0.22 3.50
CA ILE A 290 -1.90 -0.25 3.02
C ILE A 290 -1.67 -1.19 1.82
N ALA A 291 -2.35 -2.34 1.79
CA ALA A 291 -2.26 -3.29 0.68
C ALA A 291 -3.05 -2.80 -0.54
N ILE A 292 -2.48 -1.84 -1.26
CA ILE A 292 -2.95 -1.31 -2.54
C ILE A 292 -1.85 -1.43 -3.60
N ARG A 293 -2.19 -1.28 -4.87
CA ARG A 293 -1.23 -1.53 -5.98
C ARG A 293 -0.56 -2.90 -5.83
N THR A 294 -1.39 -3.88 -5.47
CA THR A 294 -0.97 -5.19 -4.99
C THR A 294 -1.62 -6.28 -5.82
N ALA A 295 -0.81 -7.21 -6.29
CA ALA A 295 -1.25 -8.47 -6.87
C ALA A 295 -1.26 -9.55 -5.80
N THR A 296 -2.31 -10.36 -5.79
CA THR A 296 -2.40 -11.61 -5.02
C THR A 296 -2.42 -12.77 -6.00
N ILE A 297 -1.54 -13.74 -5.82
CA ILE A 297 -1.39 -14.89 -6.72
C ILE A 297 -1.69 -16.16 -5.95
N LEU A 298 -2.61 -16.96 -6.49
CA LEU A 298 -3.03 -18.27 -5.99
C LEU A 298 -2.79 -19.29 -7.11
N GLY A 299 -1.72 -20.07 -7.02
CA GLY A 299 -1.29 -20.89 -8.14
C GLY A 299 -0.91 -20.02 -9.34
N ASN A 300 -1.66 -20.14 -10.43
CA ASN A 300 -1.48 -19.29 -11.63
C ASN A 300 -2.54 -18.17 -11.76
N ASP A 301 -3.46 -18.09 -10.83
CA ASP A 301 -4.52 -17.08 -10.84
C ASP A 301 -4.05 -15.81 -10.12
N LEU A 302 -3.94 -14.71 -10.85
CA LEU A 302 -3.53 -13.42 -10.34
C LEU A 302 -4.73 -12.48 -10.22
N TYR A 303 -4.83 -11.83 -9.07
CA TYR A 303 -5.89 -10.88 -8.72
C TYR A 303 -5.29 -9.51 -8.39
N VAL A 304 -5.91 -8.47 -8.93
CA VAL A 304 -5.63 -7.06 -8.61
C VAL A 304 -6.95 -6.38 -8.27
N GLN A 305 -6.99 -5.60 -7.20
CA GLN A 305 -8.19 -4.85 -6.80
C GLN A 305 -7.88 -3.37 -6.68
N ALA A 306 -8.80 -2.53 -7.13
CA ALA A 306 -8.69 -1.08 -7.05
C ALA A 306 -10.07 -0.44 -6.96
N GLY A 307 -10.14 0.72 -6.33
CA GLY A 307 -11.38 1.48 -6.13
C GLY A 307 -11.18 2.98 -6.31
N ALA A 308 -12.28 3.70 -6.23
CA ALA A 308 -12.32 5.16 -6.30
C ALA A 308 -13.12 5.73 -5.11
N GLY A 309 -12.72 6.89 -4.62
CA GLY A 309 -13.39 7.60 -3.54
C GLY A 309 -14.58 8.37 -4.06
N ILE A 310 -15.79 7.94 -3.70
CA ILE A 310 -17.03 8.56 -4.16
C ILE A 310 -17.45 9.64 -3.17
N VAL A 311 -17.65 10.84 -3.70
CA VAL A 311 -18.19 12.04 -3.03
C VAL A 311 -19.39 12.56 -3.81
N ALA A 312 -20.10 13.57 -3.28
CA ALA A 312 -21.31 14.13 -3.90
C ALA A 312 -21.12 14.53 -5.37
N ASP A 313 -19.98 15.15 -5.70
CA ASP A 313 -19.66 15.63 -7.05
C ASP A 313 -19.02 14.57 -7.96
N SER A 314 -18.88 13.32 -7.50
CA SER A 314 -18.31 12.24 -8.31
C SER A 314 -19.11 11.99 -9.59
N ILE A 315 -18.38 11.79 -10.68
CA ILE A 315 -18.94 11.45 -12.00
C ILE A 315 -18.68 9.96 -12.23
N PRO A 316 -19.73 9.12 -12.32
CA PRO A 316 -19.61 7.66 -12.30
C PRO A 316 -18.63 7.08 -13.33
N GLU A 317 -18.63 7.62 -14.56
CA GLU A 317 -17.71 7.17 -15.61
C GLU A 317 -16.24 7.51 -15.29
N LYS A 318 -15.98 8.66 -14.65
CA LYS A 318 -14.62 9.05 -14.24
C LYS A 318 -14.11 8.17 -13.13
N GLU A 319 -14.96 7.83 -12.15
CA GLU A 319 -14.62 6.95 -11.03
C GLU A 319 -14.31 5.52 -11.51
N TYR A 320 -15.07 5.03 -12.50
CA TYR A 320 -14.74 3.76 -13.16
C TYR A 320 -13.36 3.81 -13.82
N LEU A 321 -13.06 4.86 -14.59
CA LEU A 321 -11.76 5.03 -15.24
C LEU A 321 -10.62 5.20 -14.22
N GLU A 322 -10.88 5.84 -13.09
CA GLU A 322 -9.91 5.99 -12.01
C GLU A 322 -9.55 4.63 -11.40
N SER A 323 -10.55 3.78 -11.12
CA SER A 323 -10.30 2.43 -10.61
C SER A 323 -9.47 1.58 -11.59
N LEU A 324 -9.74 1.67 -12.90
CA LEU A 324 -8.93 1.05 -13.95
C LEU A 324 -7.50 1.60 -13.95
N SER A 325 -7.35 2.91 -13.88
CA SER A 325 -6.05 3.57 -13.86
C SER A 325 -5.20 3.13 -12.66
N LYS A 326 -5.84 2.98 -11.48
CA LYS A 326 -5.17 2.48 -10.27
C LYS A 326 -4.73 1.02 -10.39
N ALA A 327 -5.48 0.18 -11.09
CA ALA A 327 -5.11 -1.22 -11.35
C ALA A 327 -4.03 -1.35 -12.45
N SER A 328 -4.00 -0.42 -13.39
CA SER A 328 -3.18 -0.52 -14.61
C SER A 328 -1.68 -0.63 -14.36
N SER A 329 -1.16 -0.04 -13.27
CA SER A 329 0.26 -0.13 -12.92
C SER A 329 0.72 -1.57 -12.67
N VAL A 330 -0.11 -2.34 -11.95
CA VAL A 330 0.15 -3.76 -11.69
C VAL A 330 -0.09 -4.59 -12.95
N MET A 331 -1.18 -4.31 -13.69
CA MET A 331 -1.48 -4.98 -14.95
C MET A 331 -0.34 -4.81 -15.97
N LYS A 332 0.23 -3.60 -16.06
CA LYS A 332 1.39 -3.33 -16.92
C LYS A 332 2.62 -4.13 -16.48
N ALA A 333 2.88 -4.21 -15.18
CA ALA A 333 3.98 -5.02 -14.66
C ALA A 333 3.84 -6.51 -15.01
N VAL A 334 2.62 -7.05 -14.98
CA VAL A 334 2.33 -8.42 -15.42
C VAL A 334 2.62 -8.59 -16.91
N SER A 335 2.11 -7.70 -17.76
CA SER A 335 2.33 -7.76 -19.21
C SER A 335 3.81 -7.64 -19.59
N VAL A 336 4.54 -6.77 -18.90
CA VAL A 336 6.00 -6.62 -19.08
C VAL A 336 6.71 -7.90 -18.65
N ALA A 337 6.38 -8.46 -17.49
CA ALA A 337 7.00 -9.69 -16.99
C ALA A 337 6.77 -10.90 -17.92
N GLU A 338 5.58 -11.01 -18.50
CA GLU A 338 5.25 -12.06 -19.48
C GLU A 338 5.92 -11.87 -20.85
N ALA A 339 6.21 -10.62 -21.25
CA ALA A 339 6.89 -10.30 -22.49
C ALA A 339 8.42 -10.36 -22.36
N SER A 340 8.94 -10.34 -21.14
CA SER A 340 10.38 -10.31 -20.84
C SER A 340 10.99 -11.69 -20.85
N ARG A 341 12.29 -11.78 -21.15
CA ARG A 341 13.05 -13.04 -21.16
C ARG A 341 13.96 -13.09 -19.93
N GLU A 342 14.07 -14.27 -19.34
CA GLU A 342 15.13 -14.57 -18.38
C GLU A 342 16.41 -14.90 -19.15
N LEU A 343 17.52 -14.18 -18.82
CA LEU A 343 18.86 -14.37 -19.39
C LEU A 343 19.75 -15.12 -18.40
#